data_a7f9e403389740bf4231bb8ab81c19fc
#
_entry.id   a7f9e403389740bf4231bb8ab81c19fc
#
_cell.length_a   1.000
_cell.length_b   1.000
_cell.length_c   1.000
_cell.angle_alpha   90.00
_cell.angle_beta   90.00
_cell.angle_gamma   90.00
#
_symmetry.space_group_name_H-M   'P 1'
#
loop_
_entity.id
_entity.type
_entity.pdbx_description
1 polymer ?
#
loop_
_entity_poly.entity_id
_entity_poly.type
_entity_poly.pdbx_seq_one_letter_code
_entity_poly.pdbx_strand_id
1 'polypeptide(L)'
;MTIARTIVCAASASLLFAVTSHAAELDPKAVAFKLPDQIAWGPVTPAGNQQAILFGDPTKPGLYGVLTKWLAGNHFSKPHSHPNDRFITVVSGTWWVGSGPDFDPDKGSVPMPAGSFVTHYGKQVHWDGAKDTDAVLLIVGEGPATSTPFVAAPPSTNR
;
A
#
# COMPACT_ATOMS: atom_id res chain seq x y z
N MET A 1 -51.36 50.69 -41.37
CA MET A 1 -49.90 50.96 -41.36
C MET A 1 -49.27 49.97 -40.41
N THR A 2 -48.70 48.88 -40.95
CA THR A 2 -48.16 47.74 -40.15
C THR A 2 -46.63 47.84 -40.24
N ILE A 3 -46.00 48.08 -39.07
CA ILE A 3 -44.55 48.20 -38.98
C ILE A 3 -43.97 46.80 -38.71
N ALA A 4 -43.25 46.25 -39.69
CA ALA A 4 -42.51 45.03 -39.53
C ALA A 4 -41.18 45.30 -38.70
N ARG A 5 -41.01 44.66 -37.60
CA ARG A 5 -39.75 44.66 -36.82
C ARG A 5 -38.87 43.51 -37.29
N THR A 6 -37.75 43.84 -37.93
CA THR A 6 -36.70 42.90 -38.27
C THR A 6 -35.85 42.59 -37.05
N ILE A 7 -35.80 41.30 -36.58
CA ILE A 7 -34.93 40.84 -35.51
C ILE A 7 -33.63 40.37 -36.19
N VAL A 8 -32.53 41.06 -35.91
CA VAL A 8 -31.19 40.62 -36.31
C VAL A 8 -30.62 39.70 -35.19
N CYS A 9 -30.54 38.40 -35.47
CA CYS A 9 -29.81 37.48 -34.60
C CYS A 9 -28.32 37.58 -34.87
N ALA A 10 -27.55 38.13 -33.93
CA ALA A 10 -26.09 38.06 -33.94
C ALA A 10 -25.63 36.70 -33.41
N ALA A 11 -25.07 35.88 -34.29
CA ALA A 11 -24.43 34.62 -33.89
C ALA A 11 -23.02 34.93 -33.38
N SER A 12 -22.81 34.79 -32.09
CA SER A 12 -21.47 34.87 -31.44
C SER A 12 -20.76 33.54 -31.61
N ALA A 13 -19.76 33.47 -32.47
CA ALA A 13 -18.87 32.32 -32.61
C ALA A 13 -17.84 32.36 -31.48
N SER A 14 -17.98 31.47 -30.48
CA SER A 14 -16.98 31.27 -29.43
C SER A 14 -15.84 30.41 -29.95
N LEU A 15 -14.66 31.02 -30.20
CA LEU A 15 -13.43 30.26 -30.48
C LEU A 15 -12.95 29.57 -29.19
N LEU A 16 -13.10 28.27 -29.11
CA LEU A 16 -12.44 27.44 -28.09
C LEU A 16 -10.96 27.27 -28.47
N PHE A 17 -10.08 28.00 -27.77
CA PHE A 17 -8.65 27.71 -27.83
C PHE A 17 -8.38 26.45 -27.02
N ALA A 18 -8.05 25.34 -27.69
CA ALA A 18 -7.50 24.16 -27.06
C ALA A 18 -6.08 24.48 -26.62
N VAL A 19 -5.89 24.69 -25.31
CA VAL A 19 -4.56 24.78 -24.70
C VAL A 19 -4.02 23.37 -24.65
N THR A 20 -3.13 23.02 -25.59
CA THR A 20 -2.35 21.76 -25.51
C THR A 20 -1.31 21.92 -24.39
N SER A 21 -1.61 21.40 -23.20
CA SER A 21 -0.64 21.26 -22.15
C SER A 21 0.41 20.26 -22.60
N HIS A 22 1.60 20.71 -23.00
CA HIS A 22 2.76 19.85 -23.17
C HIS A 22 3.27 19.53 -21.76
N ALA A 23 3.02 18.31 -21.31
CA ALA A 23 3.72 17.80 -20.12
C ALA A 23 5.21 17.69 -20.44
N ALA A 24 6.06 18.17 -19.52
CA ALA A 24 7.50 18.05 -19.68
C ALA A 24 7.90 16.57 -19.74
N GLU A 25 8.74 16.20 -20.67
CA GLU A 25 9.29 14.85 -20.78
C GLU A 25 10.48 14.73 -19.81
N LEU A 26 10.48 13.69 -18.97
CA LEU A 26 11.57 13.40 -18.02
C LEU A 26 12.68 12.61 -18.73
N ASP A 27 13.94 12.95 -18.44
CA ASP A 27 15.08 12.14 -18.89
C ASP A 27 15.08 10.78 -18.18
N PRO A 28 14.90 9.65 -18.89
CA PRO A 28 14.83 8.33 -18.28
C PRO A 28 16.16 7.86 -17.65
N LYS A 29 17.27 8.54 -17.97
CA LYS A 29 18.57 8.30 -17.33
C LYS A 29 18.69 8.97 -15.95
N ALA A 30 17.87 10.02 -15.72
CA ALA A 30 17.88 10.77 -14.47
C ALA A 30 16.74 10.37 -13.55
N VAL A 31 15.56 10.04 -14.10
CA VAL A 31 14.35 9.78 -13.32
C VAL A 31 13.61 8.57 -13.89
N ALA A 32 13.34 7.58 -13.02
CA ALA A 32 12.41 6.49 -13.29
C ALA A 32 11.19 6.64 -12.39
N PHE A 33 10.01 6.42 -12.93
CA PHE A 33 8.75 6.51 -12.17
C PHE A 33 7.76 5.44 -12.61
N LYS A 34 6.77 5.19 -11.74
CA LYS A 34 5.56 4.42 -12.05
C LYS A 34 4.36 5.21 -11.58
N LEU A 35 3.40 5.45 -12.45
CA LEU A 35 2.11 6.02 -12.10
C LEU A 35 1.22 4.97 -11.43
N PRO A 36 0.16 5.36 -10.70
CA PRO A 36 -0.69 4.41 -9.96
C PRO A 36 -1.28 3.29 -10.82
N ASP A 37 -1.63 3.57 -12.06
CA ASP A 37 -2.14 2.61 -13.04
C ASP A 37 -1.08 1.66 -13.61
N GLN A 38 0.20 2.00 -13.42
CA GLN A 38 1.36 1.19 -13.81
C GLN A 38 1.87 0.28 -12.68
N ILE A 39 1.25 0.35 -11.49
CA ILE A 39 1.60 -0.51 -10.36
C ILE A 39 1.04 -1.92 -10.61
N ALA A 40 1.94 -2.87 -10.89
CA ALA A 40 1.57 -4.26 -11.13
C ALA A 40 1.39 -5.00 -9.80
N TRP A 41 0.15 -5.12 -9.36
CA TRP A 41 -0.20 -5.88 -8.17
C TRP A 41 -0.16 -7.38 -8.45
N GLY A 42 0.47 -8.13 -7.54
CA GLY A 42 0.44 -9.58 -7.52
C GLY A 42 -0.92 -10.14 -7.06
N PRO A 43 -1.05 -11.46 -7.02
CA PRO A 43 -2.29 -12.11 -6.56
C PRO A 43 -2.56 -11.82 -5.08
N VAL A 44 -3.85 -11.83 -4.73
CA VAL A 44 -4.27 -11.76 -3.33
C VAL A 44 -3.90 -13.07 -2.63
N THR A 45 -3.21 -12.97 -1.50
CA THR A 45 -2.84 -14.13 -0.68
C THR A 45 -4.03 -14.64 0.15
N PRO A 46 -3.97 -15.85 0.71
CA PRO A 46 -4.99 -16.34 1.64
C PRO A 46 -5.15 -15.48 2.90
N ALA A 47 -4.15 -14.68 3.27
CA ALA A 47 -4.23 -13.74 4.39
C ALA A 47 -4.98 -12.44 4.02
N GLY A 48 -5.38 -12.26 2.76
CA GLY A 48 -6.13 -11.09 2.30
C GLY A 48 -5.26 -9.89 1.95
N ASN A 49 -4.00 -10.11 1.59
CA ASN A 49 -3.13 -9.05 1.09
C ASN A 49 -2.58 -9.35 -0.30
N GLN A 50 -2.07 -8.32 -0.96
CA GLN A 50 -1.35 -8.41 -2.22
C GLN A 50 -0.17 -7.44 -2.23
N GLN A 51 0.85 -7.72 -3.04
CA GLN A 51 2.06 -6.92 -3.10
C GLN A 51 2.39 -6.50 -4.53
N ALA A 52 3.06 -5.34 -4.64
CA ALA A 52 3.65 -4.85 -5.87
C ALA A 52 5.11 -4.45 -5.61
N ILE A 53 6.05 -5.00 -6.37
CA ILE A 53 7.47 -4.67 -6.25
C ILE A 53 7.71 -3.33 -6.95
N LEU A 54 8.24 -2.36 -6.20
CA LEU A 54 8.64 -1.06 -6.73
C LEU A 54 10.09 -1.07 -7.22
N PHE A 55 10.98 -1.63 -6.42
CA PHE A 55 12.40 -1.82 -6.74
C PHE A 55 13.00 -2.97 -5.93
N GLY A 56 14.16 -3.46 -6.37
CA GLY A 56 14.85 -4.59 -5.76
C GLY A 56 14.13 -5.92 -5.94
N ASP A 57 14.60 -6.93 -5.23
CA ASP A 57 14.02 -8.28 -5.21
C ASP A 57 13.90 -8.73 -3.73
N PRO A 58 12.68 -8.75 -3.16
CA PRO A 58 12.51 -9.12 -1.76
C PRO A 58 12.88 -10.58 -1.43
N THR A 59 13.14 -11.41 -2.44
CA THR A 59 13.54 -12.81 -2.24
C THR A 59 15.06 -12.99 -2.13
N LYS A 60 15.85 -11.95 -2.43
CA LYS A 60 17.32 -11.97 -2.48
C LYS A 60 17.93 -10.98 -1.49
N PRO A 61 19.22 -11.16 -1.12
CA PRO A 61 19.96 -10.13 -0.40
C PRO A 61 19.97 -8.81 -1.19
N GLY A 62 19.87 -7.68 -0.49
CA GLY A 62 19.89 -6.34 -1.03
C GLY A 62 18.64 -5.54 -0.69
N LEU A 63 18.71 -4.25 -0.91
CA LEU A 63 17.62 -3.32 -0.61
C LEU A 63 16.44 -3.56 -1.54
N TYR A 64 15.24 -3.62 -0.97
CA TYR A 64 13.98 -3.73 -1.72
C TYR A 64 12.95 -2.71 -1.22
N GLY A 65 11.99 -2.39 -2.11
CA GLY A 65 10.79 -1.63 -1.77
C GLY A 65 9.57 -2.24 -2.42
N VAL A 66 8.52 -2.45 -1.62
CA VAL A 66 7.25 -3.00 -2.07
C VAL A 66 6.09 -2.16 -1.55
N LEU A 67 5.01 -2.09 -2.34
CA LEU A 67 3.70 -1.76 -1.80
C LEU A 67 3.02 -3.05 -1.35
N THR A 68 2.42 -3.00 -0.17
CA THR A 68 1.53 -4.06 0.32
C THR A 68 0.14 -3.46 0.52
N LYS A 69 -0.89 -4.08 -0.06
CA LYS A 69 -2.28 -3.72 0.19
C LYS A 69 -2.92 -4.82 1.01
N TRP A 70 -3.43 -4.49 2.18
CA TRP A 70 -4.36 -5.27 2.95
C TRP A 70 -5.77 -4.93 2.54
N LEU A 71 -6.58 -5.93 2.21
CA LEU A 71 -7.99 -5.75 1.87
C LEU A 71 -8.83 -5.60 3.13
N ALA A 72 -9.89 -4.80 3.05
CA ALA A 72 -10.94 -4.75 4.06
C ALA A 72 -11.58 -6.13 4.27
N GLY A 73 -12.15 -6.35 5.44
CA GLY A 73 -12.84 -7.61 5.76
C GLY A 73 -12.22 -8.39 6.93
N ASN A 74 -11.52 -7.69 7.82
CA ASN A 74 -10.90 -8.28 9.01
C ASN A 74 -9.84 -9.35 8.65
N HIS A 75 -9.03 -9.04 7.64
CA HIS A 75 -7.94 -9.88 7.16
C HIS A 75 -6.65 -9.59 7.95
N PHE A 76 -6.05 -10.65 8.50
CA PHE A 76 -4.82 -10.56 9.29
C PHE A 76 -3.85 -11.68 8.95
N SER A 77 -2.55 -11.37 8.97
CA SER A 77 -1.50 -12.38 9.10
C SER A 77 -1.57 -13.05 10.47
N LYS A 78 -1.16 -14.30 10.55
CA LYS A 78 -0.90 -14.95 11.84
C LYS A 78 0.45 -14.49 12.39
N PRO A 79 0.70 -14.65 13.73
CA PRO A 79 1.99 -14.32 14.34
C PRO A 79 3.16 -14.92 13.57
N HIS A 80 4.10 -14.07 13.20
CA HIS A 80 5.28 -14.44 12.40
C HIS A 80 6.42 -13.46 12.65
N SER A 81 7.59 -13.75 12.11
CA SER A 81 8.74 -12.86 12.12
C SER A 81 9.43 -12.83 10.76
N HIS A 82 10.27 -11.80 10.55
CA HIS A 82 11.13 -11.66 9.39
C HIS A 82 12.60 -11.67 9.84
N PRO A 83 13.56 -12.05 8.97
CA PRO A 83 14.97 -12.09 9.36
C PRO A 83 15.57 -10.71 9.64
N ASN A 84 15.13 -9.68 8.93
CA ASN A 84 15.68 -8.32 8.95
C ASN A 84 14.62 -7.29 9.33
N ASP A 85 15.06 -6.11 9.72
CA ASP A 85 14.18 -4.96 9.98
C ASP A 85 13.44 -4.54 8.71
N ARG A 86 12.20 -4.09 8.92
CA ARG A 86 11.35 -3.54 7.87
C ARG A 86 10.83 -2.17 8.30
N PHE A 87 10.99 -1.19 7.41
CA PHE A 87 10.56 0.19 7.61
C PHE A 87 9.29 0.42 6.81
N ILE A 88 8.21 0.76 7.50
CA ILE A 88 6.86 0.72 6.94
C ILE A 88 6.20 2.08 7.10
N THR A 89 5.70 2.64 6.00
CA THR A 89 4.88 3.85 6.02
C THR A 89 3.47 3.49 5.54
N VAL A 90 2.46 3.89 6.31
CA VAL A 90 1.06 3.75 5.89
C VAL A 90 0.73 4.84 4.87
N VAL A 91 0.50 4.45 3.63
CA VAL A 91 0.20 5.35 2.51
C VAL A 91 -1.28 5.75 2.50
N SER A 92 -2.18 4.79 2.75
CA SER A 92 -3.62 5.05 2.81
C SER A 92 -4.34 4.04 3.69
N GLY A 93 -5.53 4.41 4.16
CA GLY A 93 -6.35 3.59 5.04
C GLY A 93 -5.85 3.52 6.48
N THR A 94 -6.28 2.50 7.21
CA THR A 94 -5.83 2.19 8.57
C THR A 94 -5.32 0.77 8.62
N TRP A 95 -4.03 0.65 8.89
CA TRP A 95 -3.37 -0.63 9.10
C TRP A 95 -3.39 -0.98 10.60
N TRP A 96 -3.65 -2.24 10.93
CA TRP A 96 -3.74 -2.70 12.32
C TRP A 96 -2.57 -3.62 12.63
N VAL A 97 -1.86 -3.35 13.72
CA VAL A 97 -0.61 -4.05 14.09
C VAL A 97 -0.71 -4.60 15.49
N GLY A 98 -0.34 -5.86 15.66
CA GLY A 98 -0.15 -6.51 16.95
C GLY A 98 1.28 -7.02 17.10
N SER A 99 1.73 -7.18 18.33
CA SER A 99 3.06 -7.68 18.67
C SER A 99 2.98 -8.89 19.58
N GLY A 100 3.99 -9.76 19.48
CA GLY A 100 4.06 -11.00 20.24
C GLY A 100 3.20 -12.14 19.68
N PRO A 101 3.17 -13.27 20.38
CA PRO A 101 2.53 -14.49 19.91
C PRO A 101 1.01 -14.50 20.10
N ASP A 102 0.48 -13.67 20.99
CA ASP A 102 -0.94 -13.67 21.35
C ASP A 102 -1.74 -12.98 20.24
N PHE A 103 -2.48 -13.78 19.48
CA PHE A 103 -3.24 -13.31 18.34
C PHE A 103 -4.69 -12.99 18.72
N ASP A 104 -4.98 -11.72 18.93
CA ASP A 104 -6.32 -11.20 19.17
C ASP A 104 -6.51 -9.89 18.39
N PRO A 105 -7.00 -9.94 17.13
CA PRO A 105 -7.20 -8.74 16.32
C PRO A 105 -8.10 -7.69 16.96
N ASP A 106 -9.05 -8.08 17.79
CA ASP A 106 -10.00 -7.15 18.37
C ASP A 106 -9.43 -6.36 19.55
N LYS A 107 -8.62 -7.00 20.39
CA LYS A 107 -8.10 -6.41 21.63
C LYS A 107 -6.60 -6.14 21.59
N GLY A 108 -5.86 -6.90 20.81
CA GLY A 108 -4.39 -6.86 20.77
C GLY A 108 -3.80 -6.05 19.64
N SER A 109 -4.63 -5.49 18.73
CA SER A 109 -4.12 -4.67 17.62
C SER A 109 -4.27 -3.17 17.87
N VAL A 110 -3.30 -2.41 17.37
CA VAL A 110 -3.25 -0.94 17.44
C VAL A 110 -3.44 -0.37 16.04
N PRO A 111 -4.35 0.62 15.84
CA PRO A 111 -4.55 1.24 14.53
C PRO A 111 -3.39 2.18 14.17
N MET A 112 -2.90 2.03 12.95
CA MET A 112 -1.90 2.88 12.33
C MET A 112 -2.57 3.58 11.13
N PRO A 113 -3.06 4.82 11.26
CA PRO A 113 -3.67 5.55 10.15
C PRO A 113 -2.63 5.97 9.11
N ALA A 114 -3.10 6.45 7.94
CA ALA A 114 -2.24 7.02 6.90
C ALA A 114 -1.29 8.08 7.46
N GLY A 115 -0.01 8.03 7.05
CA GLY A 115 1.07 8.86 7.58
C GLY A 115 1.83 8.23 8.76
N SER A 116 1.33 7.13 9.35
CA SER A 116 2.06 6.42 10.40
C SER A 116 3.36 5.79 9.85
N PHE A 117 4.40 5.78 10.68
CA PHE A 117 5.65 5.07 10.44
C PHE A 117 5.84 3.98 11.50
N VAL A 118 6.15 2.77 11.05
CA VAL A 118 6.31 1.60 11.92
C VAL A 118 7.58 0.85 11.54
N THR A 119 8.34 0.39 12.52
CA THR A 119 9.45 -0.55 12.32
C THR A 119 9.05 -1.93 12.84
N HIS A 120 9.05 -2.93 11.96
CA HIS A 120 9.08 -4.31 12.37
C HIS A 120 10.53 -4.75 12.52
N TYR A 121 10.94 -4.96 13.76
CA TYR A 121 12.30 -5.41 14.05
C TYR A 121 12.51 -6.87 13.61
N GLY A 122 13.66 -7.14 13.06
CA GLY A 122 14.05 -8.49 12.63
C GLY A 122 13.93 -9.50 13.77
N LYS A 123 13.44 -10.69 13.44
CA LYS A 123 13.26 -11.83 14.36
C LYS A 123 12.24 -11.61 15.49
N GLN A 124 11.61 -10.43 15.57
CA GLN A 124 10.56 -10.16 16.54
C GLN A 124 9.18 -10.59 15.99
N VAL A 125 8.41 -11.25 16.84
CA VAL A 125 7.08 -11.77 16.48
C VAL A 125 6.08 -10.62 16.45
N HIS A 126 5.35 -10.52 15.35
CA HIS A 126 4.27 -9.57 15.13
C HIS A 126 3.19 -10.20 14.24
N TRP A 127 2.08 -9.50 14.10
CA TRP A 127 0.99 -9.81 13.18
C TRP A 127 0.27 -8.50 12.81
N ASP A 128 -0.37 -8.49 11.66
CA ASP A 128 -0.90 -7.25 11.10
C ASP A 128 -2.00 -7.52 10.09
N GLY A 129 -2.77 -6.49 9.76
CA GLY A 129 -3.88 -6.63 8.82
C GLY A 129 -4.73 -5.37 8.64
N ALA A 130 -5.93 -5.55 8.10
CA ALA A 130 -6.93 -4.51 7.95
C ALA A 130 -8.31 -4.99 8.40
N LYS A 131 -9.08 -4.07 9.00
CA LYS A 131 -10.47 -4.33 9.45
C LYS A 131 -11.47 -3.83 8.42
N ASP A 132 -11.98 -2.64 8.59
CA ASP A 132 -13.14 -2.13 7.84
C ASP A 132 -12.77 -1.46 6.51
N THR A 133 -11.51 -1.06 6.34
CA THR A 133 -11.01 -0.36 5.16
C THR A 133 -9.73 -1.00 4.64
N ASP A 134 -9.51 -0.94 3.32
CA ASP A 134 -8.21 -1.29 2.75
C ASP A 134 -7.11 -0.43 3.35
N ALA A 135 -5.93 -1.01 3.53
CA ALA A 135 -4.73 -0.28 3.92
C ALA A 135 -3.61 -0.52 2.91
N VAL A 136 -2.96 0.55 2.46
CA VAL A 136 -1.80 0.47 1.57
C VAL A 136 -0.56 0.94 2.32
N LEU A 137 0.48 0.12 2.26
CA LEU A 137 1.75 0.31 2.95
C LEU A 137 2.88 0.42 1.93
N LEU A 138 3.83 1.31 2.18
CA LEU A 138 5.17 1.23 1.58
C LEU A 138 6.09 0.54 2.57
N ILE A 139 6.70 -0.56 2.17
CA ILE A 139 7.66 -1.33 2.97
C ILE A 139 9.01 -1.27 2.29
N VAL A 140 10.03 -0.84 3.03
CA VAL A 140 11.43 -0.86 2.62
C VAL A 140 12.22 -1.71 3.61
N GLY A 141 13.13 -2.52 3.10
CA GLY A 141 13.96 -3.38 3.95
C GLY A 141 15.13 -4.00 3.19
N GLU A 142 15.93 -4.74 3.93
CA GLU A 142 17.00 -5.58 3.39
C GLU A 142 16.47 -7.00 3.21
N GLY A 143 16.63 -7.55 2.01
CA GLY A 143 16.20 -8.93 1.72
C GLY A 143 17.20 -9.99 2.20
N PRO A 144 16.81 -11.26 2.26
CA PRO A 144 15.51 -11.79 1.87
C PRO A 144 14.40 -11.45 2.89
N ALA A 145 13.21 -11.11 2.36
CA ALA A 145 12.04 -10.77 3.17
C ALA A 145 11.14 -12.01 3.45
N THR A 146 11.75 -13.10 3.80
CA THR A 146 11.02 -14.33 4.15
C THR A 146 10.21 -14.15 5.42
N SER A 147 9.09 -14.87 5.54
CA SER A 147 8.25 -14.90 6.74
C SER A 147 8.38 -16.27 7.43
N THR A 148 8.64 -16.25 8.73
CA THR A 148 8.69 -17.45 9.56
C THR A 148 7.51 -17.45 10.52
N PRO A 149 6.55 -18.39 10.40
CA PRO A 149 5.43 -18.51 11.33
C PRO A 149 5.93 -18.74 12.77
N PHE A 150 5.26 -18.11 13.74
CA PHE A 150 5.49 -18.42 15.15
C PHE A 150 4.87 -19.78 15.48
N VAL A 151 5.66 -20.62 16.13
CA VAL A 151 5.22 -21.92 16.67
C VAL A 151 5.44 -21.87 18.17
N ALA A 152 4.36 -22.02 18.96
CA ALA A 152 4.48 -22.11 20.40
C ALA A 152 5.28 -23.36 20.80
N ALA A 153 6.17 -23.21 21.77
CA ALA A 153 6.84 -24.38 22.34
C ALA A 153 5.80 -25.33 22.98
N PRO A 154 5.97 -26.64 22.86
CA PRO A 154 5.10 -27.59 23.55
C PRO A 154 5.16 -27.32 25.07
N PRO A 155 4.05 -27.51 25.81
CA PRO A 155 4.04 -27.34 27.23
C PRO A 155 5.13 -28.25 27.87
N SER A 156 5.93 -27.67 28.75
CA SER A 156 6.96 -28.45 29.49
C SER A 156 6.25 -29.51 30.32
N THR A 157 6.42 -30.79 30.00
CA THR A 157 6.01 -31.91 30.86
C THR A 157 6.99 -31.99 32.01
N ASN A 158 6.79 -31.15 33.03
CA ASN A 158 7.44 -31.39 34.29
C ASN A 158 6.85 -32.69 34.91
N ARG A 159 7.63 -33.75 34.91
CA ARG A 159 7.41 -34.94 35.74
C ARG A 159 8.05 -34.72 37.08
#